data_a7413a02d89e613edd8933b2268d7299
#
_entry.id   a7413a02d89e613edd8933b2268d7299
#
_cell.length_a   1.000
_cell.length_b   1.000
_cell.length_c   1.000
_cell.angle_alpha   90.00
_cell.angle_beta   90.00
_cell.angle_gamma   90.00
#
_symmetry.space_group_name_H-M   'P 1'
#
loop_
_entity.id
_entity.type
_entity.pdbx_description
1 polymer ?
#
loop_
_entity_poly.entity_id
_entity_poly.type
_entity_poly.pdbx_seq_one_letter_code
_entity_poly.pdbx_strand_id
1 'polypeptide(L)'
;MNHELLKSIIYDQHEVIRNADIVSRPSYTFEADANYVLVGLRRAGKSTLLYKIVRNLIAGGVSWDQIIYINFEDERLSEFRKEDFNDILSVQSELSSAQGYFFFDEIQIVPGWEKFCRRMADARERVYVTGSNASMLSREIATTLGGRYLTKYVTPYNFDEYLTALDIPHDSRALYQTKANGRIRSHCADYLQYGGFPEALRYTARREYISSVYQKILLGDIIARNGIRNDYAIRILMKKLAESVKSEISYTKLHGILKSIGISVGKESIIDYIQYAKDAYLIFSIQNFYARFAERESNPKYYFSDNGLLNLFLDDKNTSLLENAVAVCLTQKYPADVYYLKSPKTGIDIDFYAPSAKQVIQVAYSIQGDAYERETGNLKKFAATVTEPHSYIIVTYEEETTIETPDVKIQVVPLMKFLLTK
;
A
#
# COMPACT_ATOMS: atom_id res chain seq x y z
N MET A 1 -33.87 -10.81 -2.65
CA MET A 1 -33.32 -10.99 -1.28
C MET A 1 -34.40 -10.69 -0.23
N ASN A 2 -34.31 -11.27 0.99
CA ASN A 2 -35.28 -10.96 2.06
C ASN A 2 -34.94 -9.60 2.68
N HIS A 3 -35.87 -8.63 2.70
CA HIS A 3 -35.70 -7.28 3.22
C HIS A 3 -35.41 -7.27 4.73
N GLU A 4 -36.07 -8.14 5.52
CA GLU A 4 -35.82 -8.20 6.97
C GLU A 4 -34.38 -8.70 7.28
N LEU A 5 -33.85 -9.60 6.46
CA LEU A 5 -32.46 -10.04 6.58
C LEU A 5 -31.50 -8.89 6.23
N LEU A 6 -31.75 -8.15 5.16
CA LEU A 6 -30.92 -6.97 4.82
C LEU A 6 -30.95 -5.90 5.90
N LYS A 7 -32.12 -5.60 6.47
CA LYS A 7 -32.24 -4.66 7.61
C LYS A 7 -31.44 -5.14 8.82
N SER A 8 -31.54 -6.44 9.16
CA SER A 8 -30.77 -7.03 10.25
C SER A 8 -29.25 -6.85 10.02
N ILE A 9 -28.75 -7.15 8.82
CA ILE A 9 -27.34 -6.98 8.46
C ILE A 9 -26.92 -5.51 8.60
N ILE A 10 -27.73 -4.57 8.09
CA ILE A 10 -27.45 -3.12 8.18
C ILE A 10 -27.37 -2.67 9.65
N TYR A 11 -28.33 -3.06 10.49
CA TYR A 11 -28.32 -2.69 11.91
C TYR A 11 -27.16 -3.32 12.69
N ASP A 12 -26.83 -4.59 12.42
CA ASP A 12 -25.65 -5.24 13.02
C ASP A 12 -24.36 -4.47 12.65
N GLN A 13 -24.25 -4.04 11.40
CA GLN A 13 -23.11 -3.24 10.95
C GLN A 13 -23.07 -1.85 11.59
N HIS A 14 -24.22 -1.22 11.86
CA HIS A 14 -24.26 0.03 12.63
C HIS A 14 -23.65 -0.14 14.02
N GLU A 15 -23.94 -1.25 14.72
CA GLU A 15 -23.34 -1.54 16.03
C GLU A 15 -21.83 -1.77 15.93
N VAL A 16 -21.37 -2.51 14.91
CA VAL A 16 -19.94 -2.69 14.65
C VAL A 16 -19.25 -1.33 14.45
N ILE A 17 -19.85 -0.44 13.64
CA ILE A 17 -19.29 0.88 13.35
C ILE A 17 -19.29 1.79 14.60
N ARG A 18 -20.33 1.75 15.42
CA ARG A 18 -20.43 2.51 16.68
C ARG A 18 -19.32 2.14 17.65
N ASN A 19 -18.98 0.85 17.72
CA ASN A 19 -18.02 0.32 18.68
C ASN A 19 -16.58 0.18 18.13
N ALA A 20 -16.37 0.48 16.83
CA ALA A 20 -15.06 0.34 16.21
C ALA A 20 -14.03 1.31 16.81
N ASP A 21 -12.84 0.80 17.05
CA ASP A 21 -11.68 1.61 17.40
C ASP A 21 -11.06 2.19 16.13
N ILE A 22 -11.11 3.50 15.96
CA ILE A 22 -10.71 4.20 14.71
C ILE A 22 -9.54 5.13 14.96
N VAL A 23 -8.40 4.77 14.41
CA VAL A 23 -7.22 5.62 14.40
C VAL A 23 -7.36 6.74 13.37
N SER A 24 -6.91 7.93 13.71
CA SER A 24 -6.93 9.07 12.78
C SER A 24 -5.93 8.85 11.65
N ARG A 25 -6.40 9.00 10.41
CA ARG A 25 -5.60 8.93 9.18
C ARG A 25 -5.83 10.21 8.36
N PRO A 26 -5.15 11.31 8.69
CA PRO A 26 -5.41 12.64 8.11
C PRO A 26 -5.04 12.73 6.62
N SER A 27 -4.18 11.86 6.11
CA SER A 27 -3.81 11.77 4.69
C SER A 27 -4.99 11.36 3.78
N TYR A 28 -6.05 10.77 4.35
CA TYR A 28 -7.24 10.39 3.59
C TYR A 28 -8.34 11.43 3.77
N THR A 29 -8.52 12.26 2.75
CA THR A 29 -9.58 13.26 2.66
C THR A 29 -10.64 12.84 1.65
N PHE A 30 -11.91 13.17 1.94
CA PHE A 30 -13.07 12.82 1.13
C PHE A 30 -13.92 14.06 0.88
N GLU A 31 -14.22 14.30 -0.39
CA GLU A 31 -15.14 15.37 -0.78
C GLU A 31 -16.59 14.93 -0.55
N ALA A 32 -17.43 15.84 -0.05
CA ALA A 32 -18.81 15.52 0.33
C ALA A 32 -19.67 15.03 -0.84
N ASP A 33 -19.36 15.52 -2.05
CA ASP A 33 -20.15 15.27 -3.27
C ASP A 33 -19.57 14.22 -4.20
N ALA A 34 -18.51 13.51 -3.79
CA ALA A 34 -17.86 12.50 -4.62
C ALA A 34 -18.16 11.06 -4.16
N ASN A 35 -18.15 10.15 -5.11
CA ASN A 35 -18.17 8.71 -4.85
C ASN A 35 -16.75 8.16 -4.84
N TYR A 36 -16.50 7.12 -4.08
CA TYR A 36 -15.15 6.60 -3.86
C TYR A 36 -15.02 5.10 -4.04
N VAL A 37 -13.92 4.69 -4.64
CA VAL A 37 -13.43 3.31 -4.63
C VAL A 37 -12.17 3.27 -3.77
N LEU A 38 -12.21 2.58 -2.64
CA LEU A 38 -11.07 2.35 -1.76
C LEU A 38 -10.45 1.00 -2.08
N VAL A 39 -9.23 1.01 -2.58
CA VAL A 39 -8.48 -0.19 -2.94
C VAL A 39 -7.18 -0.27 -2.15
N GLY A 40 -6.59 -1.44 -2.07
CA GLY A 40 -5.30 -1.62 -1.41
C GLY A 40 -5.19 -2.97 -0.72
N LEU A 41 -4.04 -3.19 -0.11
CA LEU A 41 -3.66 -4.43 0.52
C LEU A 41 -4.75 -4.93 1.49
N ARG A 42 -4.97 -6.24 1.53
CA ARG A 42 -5.84 -6.87 2.54
C ARG A 42 -5.38 -6.49 3.95
N ARG A 43 -6.32 -6.21 4.87
CA ARG A 43 -6.03 -5.79 6.25
C ARG A 43 -5.31 -4.42 6.40
N ALA A 44 -5.26 -3.59 5.36
CA ALA A 44 -4.70 -2.23 5.43
C ALA A 44 -5.62 -1.20 6.13
N GLY A 45 -6.85 -1.58 6.49
CA GLY A 45 -7.80 -0.72 7.20
C GLY A 45 -8.82 -0.02 6.29
N LYS A 46 -9.14 -0.58 5.10
CA LYS A 46 -10.18 -0.03 4.19
C LYS A 46 -11.54 0.09 4.87
N SER A 47 -12.05 -0.98 5.49
CA SER A 47 -13.32 -1.02 6.21
C SER A 47 -13.36 0.00 7.35
N THR A 48 -12.27 0.11 8.14
CA THR A 48 -12.14 1.08 9.23
C THR A 48 -12.18 2.52 8.72
N LEU A 49 -11.64 2.75 7.51
CA LEU A 49 -11.71 4.07 6.88
C LEU A 49 -13.15 4.40 6.43
N LEU A 50 -13.92 3.41 5.93
CA LEU A 50 -15.37 3.59 5.70
C LEU A 50 -16.10 3.91 7.01
N TYR A 51 -15.78 3.22 8.12
CA TYR A 51 -16.38 3.52 9.44
C TYR A 51 -16.11 4.96 9.87
N LYS A 52 -14.90 5.47 9.62
CA LYS A 52 -14.56 6.88 9.88
C LYS A 52 -15.45 7.82 9.07
N ILE A 53 -15.69 7.53 7.79
CA ILE A 53 -16.56 8.35 6.93
C ILE A 53 -17.99 8.34 7.50
N VAL A 54 -18.53 7.17 7.84
CA VAL A 54 -19.87 7.05 8.47
C VAL A 54 -19.95 7.90 9.74
N ARG A 55 -18.98 7.75 10.66
CA ARG A 55 -19.00 8.55 11.91
C ARG A 55 -18.93 10.05 11.66
N ASN A 56 -18.18 10.48 10.65
CA ASN A 56 -18.13 11.90 10.28
C ASN A 56 -19.48 12.39 9.73
N LEU A 57 -20.19 11.58 8.94
CA LEU A 57 -21.53 11.89 8.44
C LEU A 57 -22.52 11.99 9.60
N ILE A 58 -22.52 11.04 10.54
CA ILE A 58 -23.38 11.06 11.75
C ILE A 58 -23.06 12.30 12.61
N ALA A 59 -21.79 12.61 12.81
CA ALA A 59 -21.40 13.84 13.53
C ALA A 59 -21.85 15.13 12.81
N GLY A 60 -21.99 15.06 11.48
CA GLY A 60 -22.53 16.13 10.64
C GLY A 60 -24.07 16.19 10.59
N GLY A 61 -24.77 15.34 11.36
CA GLY A 61 -26.24 15.36 11.47
C GLY A 61 -26.98 14.37 10.56
N VAL A 62 -26.28 13.48 9.83
CA VAL A 62 -26.90 12.38 9.08
C VAL A 62 -27.46 11.35 10.06
N SER A 63 -28.69 10.87 9.83
CA SER A 63 -29.29 9.79 10.64
C SER A 63 -28.70 8.44 10.32
N TRP A 64 -28.64 7.54 11.30
CA TRP A 64 -28.27 6.15 11.09
C TRP A 64 -29.14 5.43 10.04
N ASP A 65 -30.41 5.73 9.95
CA ASP A 65 -31.33 5.15 8.97
C ASP A 65 -31.03 5.56 7.51
N GLN A 66 -30.18 6.58 7.30
CA GLN A 66 -29.67 6.97 6.00
C GLN A 66 -28.39 6.21 5.62
N ILE A 67 -27.76 5.49 6.57
CA ILE A 67 -26.51 4.79 6.37
C ILE A 67 -26.80 3.34 5.98
N ILE A 68 -26.52 2.99 4.75
CA ILE A 68 -26.66 1.62 4.21
C ILE A 68 -25.27 1.03 4.09
N TYR A 69 -24.84 0.33 5.13
CA TYR A 69 -23.55 -0.36 5.15
C TYR A 69 -23.72 -1.85 4.98
N ILE A 70 -23.10 -2.43 3.96
CA ILE A 70 -23.14 -3.87 3.65
C ILE A 70 -21.73 -4.36 3.41
N ASN A 71 -21.30 -5.35 4.20
CA ASN A 71 -20.08 -6.11 3.95
C ASN A 71 -20.44 -7.41 3.21
N PHE A 72 -20.00 -7.55 1.96
CA PHE A 72 -20.30 -8.72 1.14
C PHE A 72 -19.48 -9.98 1.51
N GLU A 73 -18.54 -9.89 2.49
CA GLU A 73 -17.96 -11.08 3.12
C GLU A 73 -18.86 -11.71 4.22
N ASP A 74 -20.01 -11.09 4.55
CA ASP A 74 -20.99 -11.65 5.49
C ASP A 74 -21.58 -12.95 4.92
N GLU A 75 -21.52 -14.05 5.67
CA GLU A 75 -21.98 -15.37 5.24
C GLU A 75 -23.47 -15.41 4.93
N ARG A 76 -24.27 -14.54 5.53
CA ARG A 76 -25.72 -14.39 5.27
C ARG A 76 -26.00 -13.90 3.85
N LEU A 77 -24.99 -13.28 3.19
CA LEU A 77 -25.04 -12.79 1.82
C LEU A 77 -24.42 -13.76 0.81
N SER A 78 -24.08 -15.00 1.21
CA SER A 78 -23.42 -15.99 0.33
C SER A 78 -24.19 -16.29 -0.96
N GLU A 79 -25.51 -16.15 -0.94
CA GLU A 79 -26.36 -16.31 -2.11
C GLU A 79 -26.79 -15.01 -2.80
N PHE A 80 -26.27 -13.85 -2.35
CA PHE A 80 -26.58 -12.55 -2.92
C PHE A 80 -26.07 -12.45 -4.37
N ARG A 81 -26.95 -12.03 -5.27
CA ARG A 81 -26.68 -11.92 -6.71
C ARG A 81 -26.93 -10.52 -7.22
N LYS A 82 -26.50 -10.24 -8.45
CA LYS A 82 -26.70 -8.92 -9.10
C LYS A 82 -28.17 -8.48 -9.18
N GLU A 83 -29.11 -9.44 -9.23
CA GLU A 83 -30.53 -9.18 -9.25
C GLU A 83 -31.04 -8.59 -7.93
N ASP A 84 -30.39 -8.93 -6.80
CA ASP A 84 -30.79 -8.49 -5.46
C ASP A 84 -30.35 -7.05 -5.13
N PHE A 85 -29.49 -6.42 -5.95
CA PHE A 85 -29.05 -5.04 -5.69
C PHE A 85 -30.20 -4.04 -5.60
N ASN A 86 -31.35 -4.28 -6.27
CA ASN A 86 -32.50 -3.39 -6.16
C ASN A 86 -33.19 -3.49 -4.79
N ASP A 87 -33.09 -4.61 -4.09
CA ASP A 87 -33.66 -4.79 -2.76
C ASP A 87 -32.94 -3.87 -1.75
N ILE A 88 -31.67 -3.56 -1.97
CA ILE A 88 -30.92 -2.59 -1.15
C ILE A 88 -31.56 -1.20 -1.24
N LEU A 89 -31.95 -0.76 -2.44
CA LEU A 89 -32.61 0.54 -2.63
C LEU A 89 -34.03 0.55 -2.01
N SER A 90 -34.75 -0.56 -2.13
CA SER A 90 -36.07 -0.71 -1.51
C SER A 90 -35.96 -0.64 0.00
N VAL A 91 -35.00 -1.36 0.61
CA VAL A 91 -34.76 -1.32 2.06
C VAL A 91 -34.34 0.07 2.51
N GLN A 92 -33.50 0.78 1.76
CA GLN A 92 -33.17 2.18 2.08
C GLN A 92 -34.41 3.07 2.13
N SER A 93 -35.33 2.94 1.15
CA SER A 93 -36.57 3.70 1.11
C SER A 93 -37.55 3.34 2.24
N GLU A 94 -37.49 2.11 2.76
CA GLU A 94 -38.25 1.68 3.93
C GLU A 94 -37.68 2.24 5.25
N LEU A 95 -36.33 2.41 5.33
CA LEU A 95 -35.66 2.93 6.51
C LEU A 95 -35.71 4.46 6.61
N SER A 96 -35.58 5.16 5.47
CA SER A 96 -35.56 6.62 5.45
C SER A 96 -36.07 7.16 4.12
N SER A 97 -36.87 8.25 4.20
CA SER A 97 -37.25 9.05 3.03
C SER A 97 -36.20 10.06 2.60
N ALA A 98 -35.17 10.27 3.41
CA ALA A 98 -34.03 11.12 3.08
C ALA A 98 -32.99 10.41 2.21
N GLN A 99 -32.11 11.19 1.58
CA GLN A 99 -31.04 10.63 0.74
C GLN A 99 -30.18 9.62 1.53
N GLY A 100 -29.96 8.43 0.95
CA GLY A 100 -29.10 7.39 1.51
C GLY A 100 -27.62 7.62 1.24
N TYR A 101 -26.77 7.08 2.12
CA TYR A 101 -25.33 6.96 1.96
C TYR A 101 -24.96 5.48 1.95
N PHE A 102 -24.41 5.01 0.84
CA PHE A 102 -24.20 3.60 0.58
C PHE A 102 -22.73 3.22 0.74
N PHE A 103 -22.47 2.24 1.59
CA PHE A 103 -21.13 1.72 1.88
C PHE A 103 -21.11 0.22 1.57
N PHE A 104 -20.38 -0.16 0.53
CA PHE A 104 -20.28 -1.53 0.04
C PHE A 104 -18.85 -2.05 0.25
N ASP A 105 -18.66 -2.83 1.30
CA ASP A 105 -17.37 -3.39 1.66
C ASP A 105 -17.16 -4.73 0.95
N GLU A 106 -15.97 -4.93 0.33
CA GLU A 106 -15.59 -6.10 -0.48
C GLU A 106 -16.60 -6.43 -1.59
N ILE A 107 -17.18 -5.41 -2.26
CA ILE A 107 -18.25 -5.54 -3.24
C ILE A 107 -17.89 -6.42 -4.46
N GLN A 108 -16.60 -6.57 -4.77
CA GLN A 108 -16.13 -7.39 -5.89
C GLN A 108 -16.48 -8.88 -5.76
N ILE A 109 -16.96 -9.30 -4.62
CA ILE A 109 -17.49 -10.66 -4.41
C ILE A 109 -18.74 -10.91 -5.29
N VAL A 110 -19.54 -9.86 -5.55
CA VAL A 110 -20.76 -9.96 -6.34
C VAL A 110 -20.50 -9.60 -7.80
N PRO A 111 -20.54 -10.55 -8.75
CA PRO A 111 -20.33 -10.24 -10.17
C PRO A 111 -21.36 -9.24 -10.71
N GLY A 112 -20.91 -8.25 -11.50
CA GLY A 112 -21.77 -7.24 -12.11
C GLY A 112 -22.07 -6.02 -11.21
N TRP A 113 -21.45 -5.92 -10.05
CA TRP A 113 -21.55 -4.80 -9.12
C TRP A 113 -21.25 -3.43 -9.77
N GLU A 114 -20.33 -3.40 -10.72
CA GLU A 114 -19.87 -2.18 -11.38
C GLU A 114 -21.01 -1.47 -12.15
N LYS A 115 -21.93 -2.23 -12.75
CA LYS A 115 -23.11 -1.69 -13.46
C LYS A 115 -24.10 -1.07 -12.48
N PHE A 116 -24.28 -1.70 -11.32
CA PHE A 116 -25.12 -1.18 -10.26
C PHE A 116 -24.53 0.12 -9.69
N CYS A 117 -23.26 0.13 -9.32
CA CYS A 117 -22.58 1.32 -8.82
C CYS A 117 -22.58 2.47 -9.85
N ARG A 118 -22.42 2.17 -11.15
CA ARG A 118 -22.56 3.18 -12.20
C ARG A 118 -23.95 3.80 -12.19
N ARG A 119 -25.00 2.99 -12.16
CA ARG A 119 -26.39 3.46 -12.11
C ARG A 119 -26.66 4.35 -10.90
N MET A 120 -26.14 3.98 -9.73
CA MET A 120 -26.27 4.77 -8.51
C MET A 120 -25.57 6.14 -8.63
N ALA A 121 -24.38 6.16 -9.18
CA ALA A 121 -23.66 7.42 -9.42
C ALA A 121 -24.39 8.30 -10.46
N ASP A 122 -24.97 7.72 -11.51
CA ASP A 122 -25.80 8.43 -12.50
C ASP A 122 -27.08 9.02 -11.87
N ALA A 123 -27.62 8.35 -10.82
CA ALA A 123 -28.72 8.84 -10.00
C ALA A 123 -28.30 9.83 -8.89
N ARG A 124 -27.00 10.19 -8.85
CA ARG A 124 -26.41 11.10 -7.84
C ARG A 124 -26.46 10.57 -6.40
N GLU A 125 -26.54 9.25 -6.24
CA GLU A 125 -26.40 8.63 -4.92
C GLU A 125 -24.97 8.74 -4.40
N ARG A 126 -24.79 8.70 -3.08
CA ARG A 126 -23.49 8.74 -2.40
C ARG A 126 -23.03 7.32 -2.13
N VAL A 127 -21.99 6.88 -2.85
CA VAL A 127 -21.55 5.49 -2.83
C VAL A 127 -20.05 5.40 -2.53
N TYR A 128 -19.72 4.58 -1.55
CA TYR A 128 -18.35 4.26 -1.15
C TYR A 128 -18.18 2.75 -1.26
N VAL A 129 -17.23 2.31 -2.05
CA VAL A 129 -16.95 0.88 -2.23
C VAL A 129 -15.53 0.52 -1.85
N THR A 130 -15.32 -0.69 -1.36
CA THR A 130 -13.97 -1.21 -1.13
C THR A 130 -13.72 -2.49 -1.89
N GLY A 131 -12.43 -2.78 -2.07
CA GLY A 131 -11.95 -4.07 -2.53
C GLY A 131 -10.45 -4.27 -2.31
N SER A 132 -10.08 -5.52 -2.14
CA SER A 132 -8.71 -5.94 -1.84
C SER A 132 -7.89 -6.29 -3.08
N ASN A 133 -8.37 -5.95 -4.30
CA ASN A 133 -7.68 -6.30 -5.53
C ASN A 133 -7.71 -5.15 -6.54
N ALA A 134 -6.59 -4.92 -7.24
CA ALA A 134 -6.45 -3.93 -8.30
C ALA A 134 -7.32 -4.26 -9.54
N SER A 135 -7.81 -5.51 -9.68
CA SER A 135 -8.79 -5.83 -10.73
C SER A 135 -10.06 -4.99 -10.62
N MET A 136 -10.39 -4.45 -9.44
CA MET A 136 -11.46 -3.43 -9.29
C MET A 136 -11.17 -2.13 -10.05
N LEU A 137 -9.91 -1.89 -10.41
CA LEU A 137 -9.47 -0.78 -11.26
C LEU A 137 -9.12 -1.26 -12.67
N SER A 138 -9.50 -2.51 -13.02
CA SER A 138 -9.30 -3.02 -14.37
C SER A 138 -9.90 -2.08 -15.40
N ARG A 139 -9.38 -2.16 -16.64
CA ARG A 139 -9.86 -1.32 -17.74
C ARG A 139 -11.39 -1.38 -17.92
N GLU A 140 -12.00 -2.54 -17.70
CA GLU A 140 -13.44 -2.73 -17.80
C GLU A 140 -14.20 -1.96 -16.72
N ILE A 141 -13.75 -2.04 -15.47
CA ILE A 141 -14.35 -1.33 -14.33
C ILE A 141 -14.10 0.17 -14.44
N ALA A 142 -12.87 0.57 -14.75
CA ALA A 142 -12.54 1.98 -14.98
C ALA A 142 -13.38 2.59 -16.11
N THR A 143 -13.66 1.81 -17.18
CA THR A 143 -14.54 2.24 -18.28
C THR A 143 -16.00 2.30 -17.84
N THR A 144 -16.47 1.32 -17.06
CA THR A 144 -17.86 1.25 -16.60
C THR A 144 -18.16 2.34 -15.57
N LEU A 145 -17.27 2.57 -14.60
CA LEU A 145 -17.43 3.60 -13.59
C LEU A 145 -17.09 5.01 -14.12
N GLY A 146 -16.22 5.11 -15.11
CA GLY A 146 -15.98 6.23 -16.02
C GLY A 146 -16.01 7.63 -15.39
N GLY A 147 -15.05 7.99 -14.54
CA GLY A 147 -14.94 9.35 -13.96
C GLY A 147 -16.01 9.70 -12.89
N ARG A 148 -16.87 8.74 -12.52
CA ARG A 148 -17.91 8.92 -11.48
C ARG A 148 -17.41 8.64 -10.06
N TYR A 149 -16.28 7.94 -9.96
CA TYR A 149 -15.67 7.52 -8.69
C TYR A 149 -14.22 7.99 -8.62
N LEU A 150 -13.86 8.54 -7.48
CA LEU A 150 -12.47 8.85 -7.15
C LEU A 150 -11.82 7.64 -6.46
N THR A 151 -10.60 7.31 -6.84
CA THR A 151 -9.88 6.18 -6.24
C THR A 151 -9.01 6.63 -5.09
N LYS A 152 -9.06 5.89 -3.98
CA LYS A 152 -8.14 6.05 -2.85
C LYS A 152 -7.39 4.73 -2.61
N TYR A 153 -6.06 4.80 -2.66
CA TYR A 153 -5.19 3.67 -2.33
C TYR A 153 -4.95 3.64 -0.83
N VAL A 154 -5.45 2.60 -0.17
CA VAL A 154 -5.32 2.43 1.28
C VAL A 154 -4.17 1.48 1.58
N THR A 155 -3.16 2.01 2.23
CA THR A 155 -1.95 1.26 2.65
C THR A 155 -2.04 0.89 4.13
N PRO A 156 -1.26 -0.08 4.62
CA PRO A 156 -0.98 -0.19 6.06
C PRO A 156 -0.55 1.16 6.64
N TYR A 157 -0.54 1.32 7.94
CA TYR A 157 -0.12 2.57 8.57
C TYR A 157 1.27 2.99 8.09
N ASN A 158 1.43 4.26 7.72
CA ASN A 158 2.75 4.86 7.67
C ASN A 158 3.27 5.07 9.11
N PHE A 159 4.51 5.51 9.26
CA PHE A 159 5.12 5.59 10.59
C PHE A 159 4.46 6.64 11.51
N ASP A 160 3.96 7.76 10.95
CA ASP A 160 3.19 8.77 11.68
C ASP A 160 1.85 8.19 12.22
N GLU A 161 1.11 7.48 11.36
CA GLU A 161 -0.13 6.78 11.72
C GLU A 161 0.13 5.63 12.73
N TYR A 162 1.26 4.92 12.59
CA TYR A 162 1.67 3.85 13.50
C TYR A 162 1.94 4.41 14.91
N LEU A 163 2.66 5.52 15.04
CA LEU A 163 2.91 6.16 16.33
C LEU A 163 1.63 6.74 16.91
N THR A 164 0.75 7.31 16.08
CA THR A 164 -0.57 7.80 16.48
C THR A 164 -1.43 6.67 17.04
N ALA A 165 -1.43 5.50 16.41
CA ALA A 165 -2.16 4.31 16.87
C ALA A 165 -1.68 3.77 18.22
N LEU A 166 -0.46 4.08 18.61
CA LEU A 166 0.16 3.69 19.87
C LEU A 166 0.16 4.81 20.93
N ASP A 167 -0.50 5.94 20.65
CA ASP A 167 -0.50 7.12 21.51
C ASP A 167 0.92 7.62 21.87
N ILE A 168 1.88 7.49 20.93
CA ILE A 168 3.25 7.95 21.09
C ILE A 168 3.37 9.39 20.58
N PRO A 169 3.68 10.38 21.44
CA PRO A 169 3.95 11.75 21.00
C PRO A 169 5.17 11.79 20.07
N HIS A 170 5.02 12.39 18.90
CA HIS A 170 6.07 12.46 17.86
C HIS A 170 6.10 13.81 17.12
N ASP A 171 5.64 14.86 17.79
CA ASP A 171 5.78 16.24 17.31
C ASP A 171 7.25 16.69 17.31
N SER A 172 7.51 17.89 16.79
CA SER A 172 8.86 18.44 16.71
C SER A 172 9.55 18.54 18.08
N ARG A 173 8.82 18.73 19.18
CA ARG A 173 9.40 18.78 20.54
C ARG A 173 9.79 17.40 21.04
N ALA A 174 8.95 16.39 20.79
CA ALA A 174 9.21 15.01 21.17
C ALA A 174 10.49 14.47 20.52
N LEU A 175 10.79 14.88 19.29
CA LEU A 175 12.01 14.49 18.58
C LEU A 175 13.31 15.02 19.23
N TYR A 176 13.23 16.11 20.01
CA TYR A 176 14.39 16.68 20.73
C TYR A 176 14.45 16.24 22.21
N GLN A 177 13.38 15.67 22.75
CA GLN A 177 13.36 15.19 24.12
C GLN A 177 13.96 13.78 24.21
N THR A 178 15.05 13.59 24.96
CA THR A 178 15.81 12.32 25.05
C THR A 178 14.92 11.10 25.28
N LYS A 179 13.99 11.17 26.24
CA LYS A 179 13.10 10.06 26.59
C LYS A 179 12.07 9.76 25.49
N ALA A 180 11.46 10.80 24.91
CA ALA A 180 10.49 10.65 23.83
C ALA A 180 11.17 10.16 22.55
N ASN A 181 12.30 10.74 22.18
CA ASN A 181 13.11 10.32 21.04
C ASN A 181 13.52 8.84 21.16
N GLY A 182 13.97 8.40 22.34
CA GLY A 182 14.33 7.00 22.57
C GLY A 182 13.15 6.04 22.36
N ARG A 183 11.92 6.45 22.77
CA ARG A 183 10.70 5.68 22.51
C ARG A 183 10.39 5.61 21.02
N ILE A 184 10.43 6.75 20.31
CA ILE A 184 10.18 6.80 18.87
C ILE A 184 11.17 5.90 18.11
N ARG A 185 12.49 5.92 18.49
CA ARG A 185 13.51 5.02 17.90
C ARG A 185 13.18 3.55 18.11
N SER A 186 12.78 3.17 19.33
CA SER A 186 12.36 1.80 19.62
C SER A 186 11.18 1.36 18.76
N HIS A 187 10.17 2.22 18.61
CA HIS A 187 9.02 1.95 17.73
C HIS A 187 9.37 1.98 16.24
N CYS A 188 10.39 2.75 15.83
CA CYS A 188 10.92 2.70 14.47
C CYS A 188 11.57 1.35 14.15
N ALA A 189 12.32 0.78 15.10
CA ALA A 189 12.87 -0.57 14.97
C ALA A 189 11.77 -1.64 14.85
N ASP A 190 10.72 -1.54 15.67
CA ASP A 190 9.54 -2.40 15.58
C ASP A 190 8.82 -2.25 14.22
N TYR A 191 8.58 -1.01 13.79
CA TYR A 191 7.94 -0.71 12.52
C TYR A 191 8.75 -1.26 11.33
N LEU A 192 10.08 -1.14 11.40
CA LEU A 192 10.98 -1.69 10.38
C LEU A 192 10.87 -3.21 10.28
N GLN A 193 10.67 -3.90 11.41
CA GLN A 193 10.56 -5.37 11.46
C GLN A 193 9.16 -5.90 11.16
N TYR A 194 8.12 -5.24 11.66
CA TYR A 194 6.75 -5.76 11.66
C TYR A 194 5.80 -4.99 10.76
N GLY A 195 6.27 -3.88 10.15
CA GLY A 195 5.45 -3.07 9.26
C GLY A 195 4.33 -2.30 9.96
N GLY A 196 3.35 -1.87 9.17
CA GLY A 196 2.27 -0.99 9.59
C GLY A 196 0.87 -1.61 9.60
N PHE A 197 0.72 -2.93 9.61
CA PHE A 197 -0.61 -3.55 9.69
C PHE A 197 -1.35 -3.12 10.96
N PRO A 198 -2.54 -2.45 10.87
CA PRO A 198 -3.26 -1.94 12.02
C PRO A 198 -3.53 -2.98 13.11
N GLU A 199 -4.03 -4.14 12.72
CA GLU A 199 -4.36 -5.22 13.67
C GLU A 199 -3.13 -5.90 14.27
N ALA A 200 -1.95 -5.86 13.60
CA ALA A 200 -0.72 -6.43 14.15
C ALA A 200 -0.33 -5.80 15.49
N LEU A 201 -0.73 -4.54 15.72
CA LEU A 201 -0.47 -3.82 16.98
C LEU A 201 -1.17 -4.43 18.20
N ARG A 202 -2.23 -5.22 17.99
CA ARG A 202 -3.01 -5.88 19.04
C ARG A 202 -2.40 -7.21 19.51
N TYR A 203 -1.41 -7.75 18.76
CA TYR A 203 -0.82 -9.06 19.00
C TYR A 203 0.61 -8.95 19.54
N THR A 204 0.95 -9.75 20.51
CA THR A 204 2.35 -9.95 20.94
C THR A 204 3.11 -10.79 19.90
N ALA A 205 2.46 -11.81 19.34
CA ALA A 205 3.00 -12.66 18.26
C ALA A 205 2.78 -12.02 16.88
N ARG A 206 3.28 -10.79 16.67
CA ARG A 206 3.06 -10.00 15.45
C ARG A 206 3.48 -10.75 14.18
N ARG A 207 4.60 -11.47 14.23
CA ARG A 207 5.11 -12.23 13.07
C ARG A 207 4.13 -13.34 12.64
N GLU A 208 3.51 -14.03 13.60
CA GLU A 208 2.52 -15.07 13.31
C GLU A 208 1.28 -14.48 12.66
N TYR A 209 0.79 -13.34 13.18
CA TYR A 209 -0.32 -12.61 12.56
C TYR A 209 0.00 -12.19 11.12
N ILE A 210 1.16 -11.57 10.86
CA ILE A 210 1.58 -11.15 9.53
C ILE A 210 1.72 -12.36 8.59
N SER A 211 2.24 -13.49 9.09
CA SER A 211 2.31 -14.74 8.34
C SER A 211 0.91 -15.23 7.94
N SER A 212 -0.08 -15.14 8.83
CA SER A 212 -1.47 -15.51 8.52
C SER A 212 -2.09 -14.59 7.46
N VAL A 213 -1.82 -13.29 7.53
CA VAL A 213 -2.25 -12.32 6.51
C VAL A 213 -1.62 -12.64 5.16
N TYR A 214 -0.30 -12.90 5.13
CA TYR A 214 0.40 -13.31 3.91
C TYR A 214 -0.21 -14.59 3.30
N GLN A 215 -0.47 -15.61 4.13
CA GLN A 215 -1.09 -16.85 3.64
C GLN A 215 -2.48 -16.60 3.05
N LYS A 216 -3.29 -15.74 3.66
CA LYS A 216 -4.61 -15.38 3.14
C LYS A 216 -4.51 -14.66 1.79
N ILE A 217 -3.57 -13.73 1.63
CA ILE A 217 -3.29 -13.03 0.37
C ILE A 217 -2.83 -14.04 -0.69
N LEU A 218 -1.82 -14.87 -0.38
CA LEU A 218 -1.25 -15.80 -1.33
C LEU A 218 -2.26 -16.85 -1.78
N LEU A 219 -2.93 -17.52 -0.84
CA LEU A 219 -3.86 -18.61 -1.15
C LEU A 219 -5.18 -18.12 -1.73
N GLY A 220 -5.76 -17.06 -1.15
CA GLY A 220 -7.06 -16.53 -1.55
C GLY A 220 -7.00 -15.56 -2.70
N ASP A 221 -6.22 -14.46 -2.53
CA ASP A 221 -6.25 -13.36 -3.47
C ASP A 221 -5.38 -13.61 -4.72
N ILE A 222 -4.36 -14.46 -4.62
CA ILE A 222 -3.46 -14.77 -5.74
C ILE A 222 -3.76 -16.16 -6.33
N ILE A 223 -3.58 -17.24 -5.57
CA ILE A 223 -3.65 -18.61 -6.11
C ILE A 223 -5.07 -19.01 -6.50
N ALA A 224 -6.02 -18.98 -5.55
CA ALA A 224 -7.39 -19.43 -5.81
C ALA A 224 -8.10 -18.56 -6.83
N ARG A 225 -7.96 -17.22 -6.72
CA ARG A 225 -8.61 -16.29 -7.64
C ARG A 225 -8.17 -16.46 -9.10
N ASN A 226 -6.89 -16.73 -9.33
CA ASN A 226 -6.32 -16.85 -10.67
C ASN A 226 -6.14 -18.30 -11.14
N GLY A 227 -6.63 -19.27 -10.38
CA GLY A 227 -6.58 -20.69 -10.74
C GLY A 227 -5.15 -21.24 -10.90
N ILE A 228 -4.19 -20.74 -10.11
CA ILE A 228 -2.79 -21.15 -10.20
C ILE A 228 -2.67 -22.61 -9.74
N ARG A 229 -2.18 -23.48 -10.62
CA ARG A 229 -1.99 -24.90 -10.32
C ARG A 229 -0.64 -25.21 -9.67
N ASN A 230 0.40 -24.41 -9.99
CA ASN A 230 1.75 -24.59 -9.46
C ASN A 230 2.00 -23.57 -8.33
N ASP A 231 1.45 -23.86 -7.13
CA ASP A 231 1.59 -23.01 -5.95
C ASP A 231 3.03 -22.98 -5.42
N TYR A 232 3.79 -24.05 -5.63
CA TYR A 232 5.21 -24.10 -5.24
C TYR A 232 6.03 -23.07 -6.02
N ALA A 233 5.82 -22.95 -7.33
CA ALA A 233 6.55 -21.99 -8.16
C ALA A 233 6.33 -20.54 -7.72
N ILE A 234 5.09 -20.15 -7.42
CA ILE A 234 4.81 -18.77 -6.98
C ILE A 234 5.39 -18.50 -5.58
N ARG A 235 5.38 -19.48 -4.66
CA ARG A 235 6.00 -19.32 -3.34
C ARG A 235 7.50 -19.04 -3.44
N ILE A 236 8.20 -19.82 -4.27
CA ILE A 236 9.63 -19.61 -4.50
C ILE A 236 9.89 -18.29 -5.23
N LEU A 237 9.02 -17.92 -6.18
CA LEU A 237 9.11 -16.63 -6.87
C LEU A 237 9.01 -15.47 -5.86
N MET A 238 8.04 -15.49 -4.93
CA MET A 238 7.91 -14.45 -3.90
C MET A 238 9.15 -14.38 -3.01
N LYS A 239 9.70 -15.54 -2.59
CA LYS A 239 10.97 -15.58 -1.84
C LYS A 239 12.09 -14.94 -2.65
N LYS A 240 12.21 -15.25 -3.94
CA LYS A 240 13.27 -14.70 -4.79
C LYS A 240 13.12 -13.19 -5.01
N LEU A 241 11.90 -12.69 -5.15
CA LEU A 241 11.65 -11.25 -5.22
C LEU A 241 12.06 -10.54 -3.92
N ALA A 242 11.75 -11.13 -2.76
CA ALA A 242 12.16 -10.61 -1.46
C ALA A 242 13.69 -10.50 -1.32
N GLU A 243 14.43 -11.53 -1.73
CA GLU A 243 15.90 -11.51 -1.76
C GLU A 243 16.47 -10.46 -2.74
N SER A 244 15.70 -10.02 -3.71
CA SER A 244 16.13 -9.12 -4.78
C SER A 244 15.71 -7.65 -4.55
N VAL A 245 15.17 -7.30 -3.39
CA VAL A 245 14.61 -5.96 -3.10
C VAL A 245 15.56 -4.82 -3.47
N LYS A 246 16.86 -4.97 -3.23
CA LYS A 246 17.87 -3.94 -3.54
C LYS A 246 18.37 -3.92 -4.98
N SER A 247 17.87 -4.79 -5.83
CA SER A 247 18.43 -4.99 -7.17
C SER A 247 17.35 -5.13 -8.21
N GLU A 248 17.62 -4.62 -9.40
CA GLU A 248 16.80 -4.91 -10.55
C GLU A 248 16.85 -6.40 -10.91
N ILE A 249 15.72 -6.95 -11.29
CA ILE A 249 15.65 -8.35 -11.72
C ILE A 249 14.72 -8.52 -12.91
N SER A 250 15.26 -9.13 -13.97
CA SER A 250 14.49 -9.40 -15.19
C SER A 250 13.71 -10.71 -15.11
N TYR A 251 12.60 -10.78 -15.85
CA TYR A 251 11.81 -12.00 -16.00
C TYR A 251 12.66 -13.18 -16.52
N THR A 252 13.63 -12.91 -17.41
CA THR A 252 14.55 -13.94 -17.93
C THR A 252 15.46 -14.49 -16.84
N LYS A 253 15.99 -13.60 -15.96
CA LYS A 253 16.81 -14.02 -14.82
C LYS A 253 15.99 -14.82 -13.81
N LEU A 254 14.77 -14.40 -13.49
CA LEU A 254 13.85 -15.15 -12.63
C LEU A 254 13.54 -16.55 -13.20
N HIS A 255 13.21 -16.63 -14.48
CA HIS A 255 13.00 -17.91 -15.17
C HIS A 255 14.22 -18.82 -15.07
N GLY A 256 15.43 -18.30 -15.35
CA GLY A 256 16.67 -19.04 -15.22
C GLY A 256 16.91 -19.59 -13.82
N ILE A 257 16.66 -18.79 -12.78
CA ILE A 257 16.80 -19.18 -11.37
C ILE A 257 15.80 -20.30 -11.02
N LEU A 258 14.52 -20.16 -11.35
CA LEU A 258 13.52 -21.19 -11.07
C LEU A 258 13.86 -22.50 -11.79
N LYS A 259 14.27 -22.43 -13.04
CA LYS A 259 14.71 -23.61 -13.82
C LYS A 259 15.93 -24.29 -13.18
N SER A 260 16.91 -23.54 -12.67
CA SER A 260 18.14 -24.09 -12.07
C SER A 260 17.89 -24.90 -10.79
N ILE A 261 16.79 -24.63 -10.10
CA ILE A 261 16.34 -25.35 -8.89
C ILE A 261 15.27 -26.41 -9.20
N GLY A 262 15.08 -26.77 -10.49
CA GLY A 262 14.18 -27.83 -10.92
C GLY A 262 12.69 -27.43 -11.02
N ILE A 263 12.36 -26.14 -10.95
CA ILE A 263 10.97 -25.67 -11.10
C ILE A 263 10.70 -25.41 -12.57
N SER A 264 9.82 -26.22 -13.17
CA SER A 264 9.37 -26.03 -14.54
C SER A 264 8.18 -25.09 -14.58
N VAL A 265 8.44 -23.84 -14.98
CA VAL A 265 7.43 -22.79 -15.17
C VAL A 265 7.81 -21.93 -16.36
N GLY A 266 6.86 -21.60 -17.23
CA GLY A 266 7.10 -20.73 -18.39
C GLY A 266 7.39 -19.27 -17.99
N LYS A 267 8.10 -18.54 -18.84
CA LYS A 267 8.38 -17.11 -18.61
C LYS A 267 7.09 -16.28 -18.54
N GLU A 268 6.10 -16.61 -19.36
CA GLU A 268 4.78 -15.98 -19.35
C GLU A 268 4.08 -16.15 -18.01
N SER A 269 4.07 -17.37 -17.46
CA SER A 269 3.51 -17.62 -16.13
C SER A 269 4.22 -16.84 -15.02
N ILE A 270 5.53 -16.61 -15.13
CA ILE A 270 6.27 -15.76 -14.17
C ILE A 270 5.79 -14.31 -14.26
N ILE A 271 5.56 -13.80 -15.47
CA ILE A 271 5.02 -12.46 -15.69
C ILE A 271 3.62 -12.35 -15.06
N ASP A 272 2.76 -13.33 -15.32
CA ASP A 272 1.41 -13.39 -14.76
C ASP A 272 1.45 -13.45 -13.23
N TYR A 273 2.29 -14.29 -12.63
CA TYR A 273 2.40 -14.43 -11.17
C TYR A 273 2.86 -13.12 -10.51
N ILE A 274 3.79 -12.40 -11.13
CA ILE A 274 4.22 -11.08 -10.67
C ILE A 274 3.07 -10.08 -10.79
N GLN A 275 2.33 -10.10 -11.90
CA GLN A 275 1.18 -9.24 -12.08
C GLN A 275 0.09 -9.53 -11.04
N TYR A 276 -0.23 -10.80 -10.77
CA TYR A 276 -1.20 -11.17 -9.72
C TYR A 276 -0.76 -10.73 -8.32
N ALA A 277 0.54 -10.79 -8.03
CA ALA A 277 1.08 -10.28 -6.77
C ALA A 277 0.97 -8.74 -6.67
N LYS A 278 1.15 -8.02 -7.78
CA LYS A 278 0.90 -6.57 -7.87
C LYS A 278 -0.58 -6.25 -7.74
N ASP A 279 -1.45 -7.01 -8.39
CA ASP A 279 -2.90 -6.84 -8.34
C ASP A 279 -3.47 -7.11 -6.93
N ALA A 280 -2.84 -7.99 -6.15
CA ALA A 280 -3.14 -8.21 -4.74
C ALA A 280 -2.52 -7.14 -3.82
N TYR A 281 -1.84 -6.15 -4.37
CA TYR A 281 -1.08 -5.13 -3.63
C TYR A 281 -0.01 -5.71 -2.69
N LEU A 282 0.44 -6.94 -2.92
CA LEU A 282 1.49 -7.58 -2.12
C LEU A 282 2.85 -6.95 -2.41
N ILE A 283 3.11 -6.66 -3.68
CA ILE A 283 4.34 -6.03 -4.17
C ILE A 283 4.03 -4.89 -5.13
N PHE A 284 5.00 -4.00 -5.31
CA PHE A 284 5.02 -2.99 -6.36
C PHE A 284 6.39 -2.95 -7.02
N SER A 285 6.50 -2.23 -8.14
CA SER A 285 7.76 -2.11 -8.87
C SER A 285 8.12 -0.65 -9.13
N ILE A 286 9.43 -0.37 -9.11
CA ILE A 286 10.02 0.92 -9.46
C ILE A 286 10.89 0.72 -10.68
N GLN A 287 10.77 1.61 -11.65
CA GLN A 287 11.44 1.54 -12.96
C GLN A 287 12.70 2.41 -13.00
N ASN A 288 13.62 2.10 -13.91
CA ASN A 288 14.78 2.94 -14.17
C ASN A 288 14.37 4.17 -15.00
N PHE A 289 14.60 5.37 -14.45
CA PHE A 289 14.28 6.63 -15.14
C PHE A 289 15.03 6.80 -16.47
N TYR A 290 16.28 6.34 -16.53
CA TYR A 290 17.13 6.47 -17.73
C TYR A 290 16.88 5.41 -18.78
N ALA A 291 16.19 4.32 -18.43
CA ALA A 291 15.99 3.22 -19.36
C ALA A 291 14.95 3.55 -20.44
N ARG A 292 15.09 2.92 -21.61
CA ARG A 292 14.07 2.96 -22.66
C ARG A 292 12.86 2.14 -22.25
N PHE A 293 11.70 2.37 -22.86
CA PHE A 293 10.44 1.74 -22.50
C PHE A 293 10.53 0.21 -22.29
N ALA A 294 11.07 -0.52 -23.28
CA ALA A 294 11.18 -1.97 -23.19
C ALA A 294 12.08 -2.47 -22.03
N GLU A 295 13.13 -1.73 -21.72
CA GLU A 295 14.03 -2.02 -20.61
C GLU A 295 13.40 -1.69 -19.26
N ARG A 296 12.64 -0.59 -19.17
CA ARG A 296 11.87 -0.22 -17.97
C ARG A 296 10.92 -1.32 -17.55
N GLU A 297 10.16 -1.86 -18.49
CA GLU A 297 9.18 -2.91 -18.23
C GLU A 297 9.82 -4.27 -17.90
N SER A 298 10.98 -4.58 -18.49
CA SER A 298 11.60 -5.90 -18.36
C SER A 298 12.57 -6.05 -17.19
N ASN A 299 13.02 -4.95 -16.57
CA ASN A 299 14.08 -4.97 -15.55
C ASN A 299 13.81 -4.00 -14.38
N PRO A 300 12.64 -4.06 -13.71
CA PRO A 300 12.35 -3.21 -12.56
C PRO A 300 13.03 -3.70 -11.27
N LYS A 301 13.07 -2.82 -10.25
CA LYS A 301 13.23 -3.22 -8.85
C LYS A 301 11.84 -3.53 -8.26
N TYR A 302 11.73 -4.58 -7.44
CA TYR A 302 10.48 -4.95 -6.76
C TYR A 302 10.59 -4.72 -5.26
N TYR A 303 9.52 -4.19 -4.68
CA TYR A 303 9.39 -3.93 -3.25
C TYR A 303 8.10 -4.51 -2.71
N PHE A 304 8.08 -4.86 -1.43
CA PHE A 304 6.87 -5.30 -0.75
C PHE A 304 6.11 -4.09 -0.18
N SER A 305 4.80 -4.14 -0.24
CA SER A 305 3.94 -3.03 0.21
C SER A 305 3.95 -2.82 1.73
N ASP A 306 4.55 -3.74 2.47
CA ASP A 306 4.75 -3.63 3.92
C ASP A 306 6.02 -4.38 4.35
N ASN A 307 6.76 -3.79 5.28
CA ASN A 307 8.01 -4.38 5.78
C ASN A 307 7.81 -5.69 6.53
N GLY A 308 6.69 -5.83 7.25
CA GLY A 308 6.38 -7.06 7.95
C GLY A 308 6.21 -8.25 7.00
N LEU A 309 5.63 -8.01 5.81
CA LEU A 309 5.53 -9.03 4.77
C LEU A 309 6.91 -9.40 4.21
N LEU A 310 7.74 -8.41 3.89
CA LEU A 310 9.11 -8.66 3.40
C LEU A 310 9.93 -9.45 4.42
N ASN A 311 9.82 -9.09 5.70
CA ASN A 311 10.56 -9.71 6.80
C ASN A 311 10.21 -11.20 7.03
N LEU A 312 9.13 -11.71 6.46
CA LEU A 312 8.81 -13.15 6.50
C LEU A 312 9.83 -14.00 5.72
N PHE A 313 10.50 -13.42 4.73
CA PHE A 313 11.35 -14.13 3.76
C PHE A 313 12.85 -13.94 3.99
N LEU A 314 13.25 -12.93 4.75
CA LEU A 314 14.65 -12.54 4.87
C LEU A 314 15.32 -13.21 6.07
N ASP A 315 16.54 -13.74 5.84
CA ASP A 315 17.45 -14.21 6.87
C ASP A 315 18.37 -13.07 7.37
N ASP A 316 19.02 -12.33 6.43
CA ASP A 316 19.73 -11.07 6.72
C ASP A 316 18.86 -9.87 6.32
N LYS A 317 18.51 -9.03 7.30
CA LYS A 317 17.34 -8.17 7.22
C LYS A 317 17.64 -6.69 7.03
N ASN A 318 18.73 -6.20 7.63
CA ASN A 318 18.89 -4.79 7.96
C ASN A 318 18.80 -3.84 6.75
N THR A 319 19.61 -4.06 5.72
CA THR A 319 19.64 -3.15 4.55
C THR A 319 18.41 -3.28 3.64
N SER A 320 17.90 -4.51 3.46
CA SER A 320 16.72 -4.75 2.60
C SER A 320 15.45 -4.17 3.21
N LEU A 321 15.25 -4.29 4.53
CA LEU A 321 14.12 -3.70 5.23
C LEU A 321 14.20 -2.17 5.22
N LEU A 322 15.41 -1.60 5.35
CA LEU A 322 15.62 -0.16 5.31
C LEU A 322 15.22 0.41 3.94
N GLU A 323 15.73 -0.17 2.86
CA GLU A 323 15.42 0.28 1.50
C GLU A 323 13.93 0.10 1.18
N ASN A 324 13.31 -1.03 1.59
CA ASN A 324 11.88 -1.25 1.39
C ASN A 324 11.01 -0.22 2.15
N ALA A 325 11.38 0.13 3.39
CA ALA A 325 10.66 1.16 4.16
C ALA A 325 10.72 2.53 3.48
N VAL A 326 11.87 2.89 2.92
CA VAL A 326 12.04 4.12 2.13
C VAL A 326 11.20 4.06 0.85
N ALA A 327 11.23 2.93 0.12
CA ALA A 327 10.41 2.74 -1.09
C ALA A 327 8.91 2.89 -0.80
N VAL A 328 8.40 2.26 0.27
CA VAL A 328 7.00 2.38 0.69
C VAL A 328 6.65 3.83 1.04
N CYS A 329 7.50 4.51 1.82
CA CYS A 329 7.30 5.91 2.19
C CYS A 329 7.24 6.81 0.95
N LEU A 330 8.19 6.67 0.03
CA LEU A 330 8.26 7.49 -1.18
C LEU A 330 7.06 7.27 -2.11
N THR A 331 6.65 6.02 -2.32
CA THR A 331 5.50 5.71 -3.19
C THR A 331 4.17 6.18 -2.60
N GLN A 332 4.05 6.26 -1.28
CA GLN A 332 2.89 6.89 -0.63
C GLN A 332 2.90 8.41 -0.81
N LYS A 333 4.09 9.03 -0.72
CA LYS A 333 4.26 10.48 -0.83
C LYS A 333 4.20 11.00 -2.26
N TYR A 334 4.75 10.24 -3.20
CA TYR A 334 4.84 10.58 -4.64
C TYR A 334 4.28 9.43 -5.48
N PRO A 335 2.95 9.23 -5.51
CA PRO A 335 2.34 8.14 -6.30
C PRO A 335 2.71 8.22 -7.77
N ALA A 336 3.20 7.10 -8.33
CA ALA A 336 3.64 6.97 -9.73
C ALA A 336 4.80 7.89 -10.18
N ASP A 337 5.49 8.56 -9.23
CA ASP A 337 6.60 9.49 -9.54
C ASP A 337 7.89 9.10 -8.78
N VAL A 338 8.11 7.82 -8.55
CA VAL A 338 9.33 7.29 -7.93
C VAL A 338 10.02 6.34 -8.89
N TYR A 339 11.30 6.58 -9.12
CA TYR A 339 12.15 5.82 -10.03
C TYR A 339 13.46 5.45 -9.32
N TYR A 340 14.24 4.53 -9.88
CA TYR A 340 15.67 4.42 -9.59
C TYR A 340 16.48 4.95 -10.78
N LEU A 341 17.76 5.26 -10.57
CA LEU A 341 18.64 5.72 -11.64
C LEU A 341 19.81 4.75 -11.78
N LYS A 342 19.91 4.11 -12.92
CA LYS A 342 21.06 3.26 -13.24
C LYS A 342 21.52 3.49 -14.66
N SER A 343 22.79 3.85 -14.81
CA SER A 343 23.40 4.09 -16.12
C SER A 343 24.82 3.53 -16.17
N PRO A 344 25.05 2.44 -16.92
CA PRO A 344 26.39 1.91 -17.12
C PRO A 344 27.37 2.89 -17.76
N LYS A 345 26.86 3.85 -18.55
CA LYS A 345 27.66 4.84 -19.27
C LYS A 345 28.28 5.89 -18.33
N THR A 346 27.51 6.33 -17.35
CA THR A 346 27.92 7.39 -16.40
C THR A 346 28.38 6.80 -15.06
N GLY A 347 28.15 5.51 -14.83
CA GLY A 347 28.40 4.85 -13.56
C GLY A 347 27.51 5.36 -12.41
N ILE A 348 26.35 5.97 -12.74
CA ILE A 348 25.32 6.38 -11.78
C ILE A 348 24.54 5.13 -11.36
N ASP A 349 24.40 4.95 -10.04
CA ASP A 349 23.54 3.92 -9.43
C ASP A 349 22.91 4.53 -8.18
N ILE A 350 21.66 4.97 -8.30
CA ILE A 350 20.90 5.70 -7.26
C ILE A 350 19.62 4.93 -6.95
N ASP A 351 19.35 4.73 -5.67
CA ASP A 351 18.25 3.91 -5.21
C ASP A 351 16.90 4.52 -5.54
N PHE A 352 16.71 5.83 -5.30
CA PHE A 352 15.44 6.50 -5.57
C PHE A 352 15.62 7.89 -6.14
N TYR A 353 14.75 8.23 -7.07
CA TYR A 353 14.60 9.54 -7.67
C TYR A 353 13.12 9.90 -7.76
N ALA A 354 12.75 11.06 -7.21
CA ALA A 354 11.41 11.63 -7.32
C ALA A 354 11.48 12.92 -8.15
N PRO A 355 11.22 12.87 -9.47
CA PRO A 355 11.36 14.00 -10.39
C PRO A 355 10.56 15.23 -9.98
N SER A 356 9.27 15.07 -9.62
CA SER A 356 8.40 16.21 -9.26
C SER A 356 8.89 16.97 -8.04
N ALA A 357 9.51 16.25 -7.08
CA ALA A 357 10.09 16.82 -5.88
C ALA A 357 11.57 17.20 -6.04
N LYS A 358 12.20 16.88 -7.20
CA LYS A 358 13.63 17.02 -7.44
C LYS A 358 14.49 16.41 -6.31
N GLN A 359 14.08 15.24 -5.80
CA GLN A 359 14.77 14.54 -4.74
C GLN A 359 15.54 13.35 -5.27
N VAL A 360 16.81 13.24 -4.87
CA VAL A 360 17.73 12.15 -5.21
C VAL A 360 18.17 11.50 -3.91
N ILE A 361 17.88 10.21 -3.76
CA ILE A 361 17.96 9.54 -2.46
C ILE A 361 18.77 8.24 -2.59
N GLN A 362 19.76 8.10 -1.73
CA GLN A 362 20.49 6.85 -1.46
C GLN A 362 20.08 6.28 -0.12
N VAL A 363 20.18 4.98 0.02
CA VAL A 363 19.86 4.27 1.26
C VAL A 363 21.02 3.40 1.70
N ALA A 364 21.57 3.68 2.85
CA ALA A 364 22.66 2.91 3.44
C ALA A 364 22.38 2.68 4.93
N TYR A 365 22.70 1.47 5.45
CA TYR A 365 22.54 1.23 6.88
C TYR A 365 23.46 2.17 7.72
N SER A 366 24.68 2.39 7.23
CA SER A 366 25.66 3.32 7.77
C SER A 366 26.49 3.90 6.61
N ILE A 367 26.96 5.12 6.76
CA ILE A 367 27.86 5.79 5.81
C ILE A 367 29.34 5.74 6.24
N GLN A 368 29.72 4.85 7.14
CA GLN A 368 31.11 4.71 7.59
C GLN A 368 31.92 3.86 6.61
N GLY A 369 33.23 4.14 6.53
CA GLY A 369 34.16 3.40 5.67
C GLY A 369 33.85 3.49 4.18
N ASP A 370 33.91 2.37 3.46
CA ASP A 370 33.72 2.29 2.01
C ASP A 370 32.34 2.75 1.54
N ALA A 371 31.32 2.67 2.42
CA ALA A 371 29.98 3.14 2.11
C ALA A 371 29.94 4.65 1.86
N TYR A 372 30.76 5.43 2.57
CA TYR A 372 30.81 6.89 2.39
C TYR A 372 31.15 7.28 0.95
N GLU A 373 32.24 6.74 0.40
CA GLU A 373 32.69 7.06 -0.97
C GLU A 373 31.69 6.56 -2.03
N ARG A 374 31.11 5.39 -1.81
CA ARG A 374 30.12 4.80 -2.73
C ARG A 374 28.86 5.66 -2.82
N GLU A 375 28.24 5.98 -1.69
CA GLU A 375 26.95 6.68 -1.66
C GLU A 375 27.10 8.15 -2.04
N THR A 376 28.10 8.85 -1.50
CA THR A 376 28.37 10.24 -1.88
C THR A 376 28.82 10.35 -3.33
N GLY A 377 29.64 9.40 -3.81
CA GLY A 377 30.15 9.37 -5.18
C GLY A 377 29.01 9.24 -6.22
N ASN A 378 27.99 8.43 -5.97
CA ASN A 378 26.82 8.30 -6.85
C ASN A 378 26.04 9.61 -6.94
N LEU A 379 25.80 10.30 -5.81
CA LEU A 379 25.11 11.58 -5.77
C LEU A 379 25.90 12.69 -6.49
N LYS A 380 27.22 12.74 -6.31
CA LYS A 380 28.13 13.67 -7.03
C LYS A 380 28.09 13.44 -8.54
N LYS A 381 28.15 12.17 -8.99
CA LYS A 381 28.05 11.83 -10.41
C LYS A 381 26.73 12.33 -11.03
N PHE A 382 25.62 12.15 -10.31
CA PHE A 382 24.33 12.66 -10.78
C PHE A 382 24.31 14.19 -10.81
N ALA A 383 24.78 14.87 -9.74
CA ALA A 383 24.84 16.32 -9.66
C ALA A 383 25.60 16.96 -10.83
N ALA A 384 26.66 16.31 -11.30
CA ALA A 384 27.44 16.75 -12.47
C ALA A 384 26.66 16.62 -13.82
N THR A 385 25.56 15.89 -13.85
CA THR A 385 24.75 15.67 -15.08
C THR A 385 23.54 16.58 -15.20
N VAL A 386 23.17 17.28 -14.12
CA VAL A 386 21.98 18.13 -14.05
C VAL A 386 22.37 19.58 -13.81
N THR A 387 21.64 20.51 -14.42
CA THR A 387 21.82 21.96 -14.24
C THR A 387 20.86 22.55 -13.22
N GLU A 388 19.74 21.88 -12.99
CA GLU A 388 18.73 22.33 -12.03
C GLU A 388 19.10 21.90 -10.61
N PRO A 389 18.78 22.71 -9.59
CA PRO A 389 19.02 22.35 -8.21
C PRO A 389 18.15 21.16 -7.78
N HIS A 390 18.77 20.18 -7.14
CA HIS A 390 18.13 19.01 -6.56
C HIS A 390 18.45 18.91 -5.08
N SER A 391 17.60 18.22 -4.33
CA SER A 391 17.84 17.82 -2.95
C SER A 391 18.51 16.46 -2.92
N TYR A 392 19.67 16.35 -2.28
CA TYR A 392 20.45 15.12 -2.18
C TYR A 392 20.37 14.58 -0.76
N ILE A 393 19.89 13.37 -0.61
CA ILE A 393 19.61 12.75 0.69
C ILE A 393 20.27 11.37 0.74
N ILE A 394 20.92 11.06 1.85
CA ILE A 394 21.28 9.68 2.21
C ILE A 394 20.46 9.31 3.43
N VAL A 395 19.57 8.32 3.29
CA VAL A 395 18.79 7.79 4.41
C VAL A 395 19.62 6.69 5.08
N THR A 396 19.88 6.86 6.37
CA THR A 396 20.62 5.89 7.19
C THR A 396 19.73 5.32 8.29
N TYR A 397 20.20 4.27 8.97
CA TYR A 397 19.45 3.75 10.10
C TYR A 397 19.36 4.78 11.25
N GLU A 398 20.51 5.38 11.65
CA GLU A 398 20.57 6.29 12.80
C GLU A 398 21.42 7.55 12.58
N GLU A 399 22.32 7.55 11.58
CA GLU A 399 23.29 8.63 11.40
C GLU A 399 22.62 9.91 10.88
N GLU A 400 23.04 11.05 11.40
CA GLU A 400 22.56 12.36 11.02
C GLU A 400 23.73 13.33 10.87
N THR A 401 23.94 13.85 9.68
CA THR A 401 24.97 14.84 9.39
C THR A 401 24.68 15.56 8.08
N THR A 402 25.44 16.61 7.80
CA THR A 402 25.44 17.26 6.49
C THR A 402 26.84 17.14 5.90
N ILE A 403 26.93 16.66 4.67
CA ILE A 403 28.17 16.56 3.92
C ILE A 403 28.17 17.70 2.90
N GLU A 404 29.11 18.61 3.03
CA GLU A 404 29.29 19.73 2.10
C GLU A 404 30.53 19.47 1.23
N THR A 405 30.34 19.49 -0.07
CA THR A 405 31.39 19.41 -1.08
C THR A 405 31.25 20.63 -2.01
N PRO A 406 32.28 20.97 -2.80
CA PRO A 406 32.18 22.10 -3.73
C PRO A 406 30.97 22.02 -4.69
N ASP A 407 30.59 20.80 -5.04
CA ASP A 407 29.58 20.56 -6.10
C ASP A 407 28.19 20.23 -5.55
N VAL A 408 28.10 19.71 -4.32
CA VAL A 408 26.82 19.21 -3.78
C VAL A 408 26.80 19.25 -2.26
N LYS A 409 25.63 19.64 -1.72
CA LYS A 409 25.29 19.52 -0.29
C LYS A 409 24.36 18.32 -0.10
N ILE A 410 24.81 17.34 0.67
CA ILE A 410 24.09 16.09 0.93
C ILE A 410 23.61 16.08 2.38
N GLN A 411 22.33 15.83 2.57
CA GLN A 411 21.74 15.63 3.89
C GLN A 411 21.76 14.14 4.23
N VAL A 412 22.37 13.78 5.33
CA VAL A 412 22.29 12.43 5.91
C VAL A 412 21.20 12.44 6.97
N VAL A 413 20.16 11.66 6.76
CA VAL A 413 18.94 11.70 7.57
C VAL A 413 18.66 10.31 8.14
N PRO A 414 18.48 10.16 9.46
CA PRO A 414 18.09 8.87 10.04
C PRO A 414 16.67 8.47 9.59
N LEU A 415 16.46 7.17 9.38
CA LEU A 415 15.19 6.61 8.89
C LEU A 415 13.98 7.15 9.65
N MET A 416 14.05 7.17 10.97
CA MET A 416 12.99 7.68 11.84
C MET A 416 12.53 9.09 11.43
N LYS A 417 13.47 10.00 11.20
CA LYS A 417 13.17 11.37 10.78
C LYS A 417 12.64 11.42 9.35
N PHE A 418 13.24 10.62 8.45
CA PHE A 418 12.80 10.53 7.06
C PHE A 418 11.34 10.08 6.96
N LEU A 419 10.94 9.04 7.71
CA LEU A 419 9.57 8.53 7.72
C LEU A 419 8.54 9.51 8.33
N LEU A 420 8.96 10.47 9.16
CA LEU A 420 8.11 11.50 9.77
C LEU A 420 8.11 12.82 8.99
N THR A 421 8.94 12.96 7.96
CA THR A 421 8.95 14.17 7.11
C THR A 421 7.69 14.21 6.24
N LYS A 422 6.90 15.28 6.39
CA LYS A 422 5.66 15.52 5.63
C LYS A 422 5.92 15.94 4.20
#